data_3899f37c166eaf67d955fe3f47910287
#
_entry.id   3899f37c166eaf67d955fe3f47910287
#
_cell.length_a   1.000
_cell.length_b   1.000
_cell.length_c   1.000
_cell.angle_alpha   90.00
_cell.angle_beta   90.00
_cell.angle_gamma   90.00
#
_symmetry.space_group_name_H-M   'P 1'
#
loop_
_entity.id
_entity.type
_entity.pdbx_description
1 polymer ?
#
loop_
_entity_poly.entity_id
_entity_poly.type
_entity_poly.pdbx_seq_one_letter_code
_entity_poly.pdbx_strand_id
1 'polypeptide(L)'
;YGTVIGVQTCALPISYPEIYEMQIRAVFEAAAELSKQKVNAFPQIMIPQVGSAAELNHIKSIYNKVKSEVETRYGQKLNINFGTMLEVVRGCLTSHELASTAEFFSFGTNDLTQAVFSFSREDAEGKFLPEYLEKEVLERNPFQTLDVNGVGSLVKIAIANGKSVKPGIEVGVCGEHGGDPNSIKFFHSAGVSYVSASPHRIPIAIVSAAQAKILGDAIKQPDRKSTRLNSSH
;
A
#
# COMPACT_ATOMS: atom_id res chain seq x y z
N TYR A 1 34.52 -1.29 -9.85
CA TYR A 1 33.51 -1.47 -8.82
C TYR A 1 33.59 -0.26 -7.91
N GLY A 2 32.84 0.81 -8.23
CA GLY A 2 32.65 1.92 -7.34
C GLY A 2 31.79 1.42 -6.18
N THR A 3 32.35 1.42 -4.99
CA THR A 3 31.57 1.21 -3.77
C THR A 3 30.67 2.43 -3.63
N VAL A 4 29.43 2.32 -4.11
CA VAL A 4 28.40 3.31 -3.78
C VAL A 4 28.14 3.10 -2.30
N ILE A 5 28.76 3.92 -1.47
CA ILE A 5 28.35 4.08 -0.09
C ILE A 5 27.05 4.91 -0.12
N GLY A 6 25.98 4.27 -0.66
CA GLY A 6 24.65 4.82 -0.60
C GLY A 6 24.05 4.45 0.74
N VAL A 7 23.57 5.43 1.48
CA VAL A 7 22.66 5.17 2.59
C VAL A 7 21.45 4.49 1.98
N GLN A 8 21.12 3.30 2.48
CA GLN A 8 19.91 2.57 2.06
C GLN A 8 18.69 3.47 2.24
N THR A 9 17.79 3.50 1.29
CA THR A 9 16.59 4.37 1.32
C THR A 9 15.79 4.20 2.61
N CYS A 10 15.74 2.99 3.16
CA CYS A 10 15.10 2.71 4.44
C CYS A 10 15.76 3.42 5.64
N ALA A 11 17.02 3.79 5.57
CA ALA A 11 17.74 4.49 6.64
C ALA A 11 17.65 6.01 6.53
N LEU A 12 17.20 6.57 5.40
CA LEU A 12 17.12 8.02 5.17
C LEU A 12 16.34 8.76 6.26
N PRO A 13 15.16 8.28 6.72
CA PRO A 13 14.39 8.98 7.74
C PRO A 13 15.14 9.18 9.06
N ILE A 14 16.06 8.27 9.38
CA ILE A 14 16.84 8.28 10.61
C ILE A 14 18.17 9.00 10.41
N SER A 15 18.83 8.77 9.28
CA SER A 15 20.17 9.32 9.01
C SER A 15 20.13 10.77 8.54
N TYR A 16 19.05 11.18 7.88
CA TYR A 16 18.85 12.52 7.30
C TYR A 16 17.40 13.00 7.55
N PRO A 17 17.00 13.15 8.81
CA PRO A 17 15.62 13.49 9.17
C PRO A 17 15.17 14.85 8.63
N GLU A 18 16.10 15.76 8.35
CA GLU A 18 15.83 17.08 7.77
C GLU A 18 15.21 17.00 6.37
N ILE A 19 15.50 15.95 5.59
CA ILE A 19 14.88 15.73 4.29
C ILE A 19 13.37 15.47 4.48
N TYR A 20 13.01 14.62 5.43
CA TYR A 20 11.62 14.33 5.74
C TYR A 20 10.91 15.53 6.37
N GLU A 21 11.58 16.28 7.25
CA GLU A 21 11.03 17.52 7.81
C GLU A 21 10.69 18.52 6.69
N MET A 22 11.60 18.72 5.74
CA MET A 22 11.39 19.62 4.59
C MET A 22 10.18 19.17 3.74
N GLN A 23 10.10 17.88 3.39
CA GLN A 23 9.02 17.35 2.57
C GLN A 23 7.66 17.42 3.29
N ILE A 24 7.61 17.03 4.55
CA ILE A 24 6.41 17.12 5.38
C ILE A 24 5.95 18.58 5.48
N ARG A 25 6.87 19.50 5.72
CA ARG A 25 6.61 20.95 5.79
C ARG A 25 6.01 21.48 4.50
N ALA A 26 6.57 21.10 3.35
CA ALA A 26 6.07 21.51 2.04
C ALA A 26 4.60 21.08 1.84
N VAL A 27 4.23 19.87 2.24
CA VAL A 27 2.85 19.39 2.14
C VAL A 27 1.92 20.18 3.06
N PHE A 28 2.34 20.44 4.31
CA PHE A 28 1.55 21.23 5.26
C PHE A 28 1.36 22.67 4.80
N GLU A 29 2.42 23.34 4.35
CA GLU A 29 2.36 24.73 3.86
C GLU A 29 1.48 24.84 2.60
N ALA A 30 1.62 23.92 1.64
CA ALA A 30 0.77 23.88 0.46
C ALA A 30 -0.72 23.71 0.81
N ALA A 31 -1.02 22.78 1.74
CA ALA A 31 -2.40 22.59 2.20
C ALA A 31 -2.95 23.84 2.92
N ALA A 32 -2.12 24.52 3.71
CA ALA A 32 -2.51 25.75 4.39
C ALA A 32 -2.80 26.90 3.39
N GLU A 33 -1.99 27.03 2.35
CA GLU A 33 -2.19 28.05 1.30
C GLU A 33 -3.45 27.77 0.46
N LEU A 34 -3.68 26.53 0.09
CA LEU A 34 -4.91 26.12 -0.62
C LEU A 34 -6.15 26.39 0.20
N SER A 35 -6.10 26.11 1.51
CA SER A 35 -7.20 26.38 2.42
C SER A 35 -7.53 27.89 2.50
N LYS A 36 -6.53 28.79 2.48
CA LYS A 36 -6.76 30.25 2.40
C LYS A 36 -7.48 30.65 1.10
N GLN A 37 -7.21 29.91 0.01
CA GLN A 37 -7.88 30.11 -1.27
C GLN A 37 -9.26 29.44 -1.33
N LYS A 38 -9.75 28.86 -0.23
CA LYS A 38 -11.01 28.09 -0.13
C LYS A 38 -11.03 26.84 -1.02
N VAL A 39 -9.86 26.30 -1.34
CA VAL A 39 -9.71 25.02 -2.02
C VAL A 39 -9.59 23.91 -0.97
N ASN A 40 -10.50 22.96 -1.02
CA ASN A 40 -10.44 21.79 -0.12
C ASN A 40 -9.38 20.82 -0.64
N ALA A 41 -8.30 20.66 0.11
CA ALA A 41 -7.25 19.68 -0.16
C ALA A 41 -7.21 18.66 1.00
N PHE A 42 -7.08 17.38 0.64
CA PHE A 42 -7.03 16.26 1.59
C PHE A 42 -5.74 15.45 1.37
N PRO A 43 -4.56 16.02 1.64
CA PRO A 43 -3.31 15.30 1.45
C PRO A 43 -3.16 14.21 2.49
N GLN A 44 -2.43 13.16 2.11
CA GLN A 44 -2.00 12.09 2.99
C GLN A 44 -0.47 11.97 2.91
N ILE A 45 0.19 11.85 4.04
CA ILE A 45 1.63 11.64 4.11
C ILE A 45 1.90 10.18 4.41
N MET A 46 2.60 9.52 3.49
CA MET A 46 2.94 8.10 3.58
C MET A 46 4.46 7.94 3.66
N ILE A 47 4.92 7.24 4.70
CA ILE A 47 6.35 6.99 4.90
C ILE A 47 6.72 5.65 4.26
N PRO A 48 7.67 5.63 3.31
CA PRO A 48 8.10 4.42 2.63
C PRO A 48 9.12 3.64 3.45
N GLN A 49 9.35 2.38 3.07
CA GLN A 49 10.44 1.52 3.54
C GLN A 49 10.51 1.33 5.06
N VAL A 50 9.38 1.41 5.76
CA VAL A 50 9.33 1.29 7.22
C VAL A 50 9.42 -0.18 7.64
N GLY A 51 10.45 -0.50 8.42
CA GLY A 51 10.67 -1.84 8.96
C GLY A 51 10.27 -1.99 10.43
N SER A 52 10.10 -0.90 11.19
CA SER A 52 9.75 -0.95 12.61
C SER A 52 8.87 0.21 13.08
N ALA A 53 8.13 -0.02 14.16
CA ALA A 53 7.33 1.03 14.79
C ALA A 53 8.19 2.17 15.35
N ALA A 54 9.41 1.90 15.77
CA ALA A 54 10.33 2.92 16.26
C ALA A 54 10.71 3.93 15.17
N GLU A 55 10.97 3.46 13.94
CA GLU A 55 11.22 4.33 12.78
C GLU A 55 9.99 5.19 12.49
N LEU A 56 8.81 4.58 12.41
CA LEU A 56 7.58 5.32 12.13
C LEU A 56 7.27 6.37 13.20
N ASN A 57 7.49 6.04 14.48
CA ASN A 57 7.28 6.94 15.61
C ASN A 57 8.26 8.12 15.58
N HIS A 58 9.51 7.87 15.17
CA HIS A 58 10.49 8.95 14.98
C HIS A 58 9.99 9.97 13.96
N ILE A 59 9.55 9.52 12.79
CA ILE A 59 9.00 10.42 11.76
C ILE A 59 7.68 11.06 12.20
N LYS A 60 6.83 10.35 12.96
CA LYS A 60 5.62 10.94 13.52
C LYS A 60 5.92 12.10 14.46
N SER A 61 7.01 12.06 15.19
CA SER A 61 7.42 13.19 16.03
C SER A 61 7.78 14.43 15.21
N ILE A 62 8.50 14.24 14.09
CA ILE A 62 8.80 15.31 13.12
C ILE A 62 7.51 15.87 12.51
N TYR A 63 6.61 14.97 12.06
CA TYR A 63 5.30 15.36 11.55
C TYR A 63 4.53 16.23 12.54
N ASN A 64 4.46 15.84 13.82
CA ASN A 64 3.73 16.59 14.84
C ASN A 64 4.35 17.96 15.11
N LYS A 65 5.69 18.05 15.13
CA LYS A 65 6.43 19.32 15.24
C LYS A 65 6.06 20.24 14.08
N VAL A 66 6.22 19.79 12.84
CA VAL A 66 5.92 20.58 11.65
C VAL A 66 4.45 21.00 11.59
N LYS A 67 3.54 20.09 11.91
CA LYS A 67 2.10 20.39 12.01
C LYS A 67 1.85 21.54 12.93
N SER A 68 2.38 21.50 14.16
CA SER A 68 2.18 22.55 15.17
C SER A 68 2.74 23.91 14.70
N GLU A 69 3.91 23.92 14.10
CA GLU A 69 4.56 25.14 13.59
C GLU A 69 3.75 25.77 12.46
N VAL A 70 3.31 24.96 11.48
CA VAL A 70 2.56 25.46 10.33
C VAL A 70 1.15 25.90 10.73
N GLU A 71 0.44 25.12 11.55
CA GLU A 71 -0.89 25.51 12.06
C GLU A 71 -0.83 26.82 12.82
N THR A 72 0.21 27.04 13.65
CA THR A 72 0.42 28.29 14.36
C THR A 72 0.69 29.45 13.42
N ARG A 73 1.61 29.26 12.45
CA ARG A 73 1.98 30.31 11.47
C ARG A 73 0.81 30.75 10.60
N TYR A 74 -0.04 29.80 10.19
CA TYR A 74 -1.15 30.06 9.29
C TYR A 74 -2.48 30.34 10.02
N GLY A 75 -2.54 30.14 11.34
CA GLY A 75 -3.73 30.40 12.17
C GLY A 75 -4.90 29.45 11.86
N GLN A 76 -4.63 28.24 11.40
CA GLN A 76 -5.68 27.29 11.01
C GLN A 76 -5.27 25.84 11.32
N LYS A 77 -6.27 24.99 11.56
CA LYS A 77 -6.07 23.56 11.76
C LYS A 77 -6.04 22.81 10.41
N LEU A 78 -5.12 21.88 10.27
CA LEU A 78 -4.93 21.07 9.08
C LEU A 78 -5.13 19.61 9.41
N ASN A 79 -5.99 18.94 8.63
CA ASN A 79 -6.23 17.53 8.76
C ASN A 79 -5.50 16.79 7.63
N ILE A 80 -4.31 16.28 7.93
CA ILE A 80 -3.46 15.52 7.01
C ILE A 80 -3.22 14.16 7.64
N ASN A 81 -3.65 13.09 6.98
CA ASN A 81 -3.47 11.75 7.49
C ASN A 81 -2.01 11.32 7.36
N PHE A 82 -1.55 10.59 8.38
CA PHE A 82 -0.19 10.04 8.44
C PHE A 82 -0.23 8.52 8.37
N GLY A 83 0.40 7.94 7.37
CA GLY A 83 0.40 6.50 7.17
C GLY A 83 1.77 5.97 6.76
N THR A 84 1.83 4.69 6.46
CA THR A 84 3.07 4.03 6.03
C THR A 84 2.84 3.08 4.86
N MET A 85 3.89 2.91 4.06
CA MET A 85 3.95 1.87 3.04
C MET A 85 4.35 0.54 3.68
N LEU A 86 3.65 -0.52 3.32
CA LEU A 86 3.99 -1.90 3.67
C LEU A 86 4.65 -2.56 2.46
N GLU A 87 5.97 -2.55 2.46
CA GLU A 87 6.81 -3.06 1.37
C GLU A 87 8.07 -3.76 1.87
N VAL A 88 8.31 -3.67 3.19
CA VAL A 88 9.34 -4.42 3.91
C VAL A 88 8.69 -5.61 4.56
N VAL A 89 9.24 -6.83 4.37
CA VAL A 89 8.67 -8.07 4.92
C VAL A 89 8.47 -7.98 6.43
N ARG A 90 9.45 -7.45 7.17
CA ARG A 90 9.34 -7.25 8.61
C ARG A 90 8.16 -6.33 8.97
N GLY A 91 8.01 -5.20 8.26
CA GLY A 91 6.90 -4.27 8.47
C GLY A 91 5.53 -4.92 8.24
N CYS A 92 5.42 -5.79 7.23
CA CYS A 92 4.20 -6.56 7.00
C CYS A 92 3.88 -7.53 8.17
N LEU A 93 4.89 -8.25 8.66
CA LEU A 93 4.73 -9.20 9.77
C LEU A 93 4.39 -8.51 11.09
N THR A 94 4.92 -7.30 11.32
CA THR A 94 4.70 -6.51 12.53
C THR A 94 3.75 -5.34 12.33
N SER A 95 2.85 -5.41 11.34
CA SER A 95 1.94 -4.33 10.99
C SER A 95 0.96 -3.95 12.10
N HIS A 96 0.69 -4.83 13.07
CA HIS A 96 -0.03 -4.49 14.30
C HIS A 96 0.68 -3.41 15.12
N GLU A 97 2.03 -3.44 15.20
CA GLU A 97 2.80 -2.38 15.86
C GLU A 97 2.69 -1.06 15.11
N LEU A 98 2.77 -1.11 13.76
CA LEU A 98 2.67 0.07 12.90
C LEU A 98 1.28 0.70 12.92
N ALA A 99 0.22 -0.12 13.05
CA ALA A 99 -1.17 0.34 13.10
C ALA A 99 -1.46 1.24 14.31
N SER A 100 -0.66 1.14 15.38
CA SER A 100 -0.79 2.01 16.55
C SER A 100 -0.49 3.48 16.21
N THR A 101 0.37 3.73 15.22
CA THR A 101 0.81 5.07 14.81
C THR A 101 0.22 5.49 13.46
N ALA A 102 0.14 4.57 12.50
CA ALA A 102 -0.37 4.83 11.16
C ALA A 102 -1.90 4.97 11.15
N GLU A 103 -2.39 5.90 10.35
CA GLU A 103 -3.83 6.11 10.12
C GLU A 103 -4.30 5.32 8.90
N PHE A 104 -3.39 5.00 7.98
CA PHE A 104 -3.63 4.14 6.82
C PHE A 104 -2.38 3.36 6.45
N PHE A 105 -2.58 2.29 5.69
CA PHE A 105 -1.51 1.52 5.04
C PHE A 105 -1.64 1.58 3.52
N SER A 106 -0.51 1.46 2.82
CA SER A 106 -0.49 1.19 1.38
C SER A 106 0.58 0.15 1.07
N PHE A 107 0.26 -0.88 0.29
CA PHE A 107 1.24 -1.87 -0.11
C PHE A 107 2.06 -1.39 -1.31
N GLY A 108 3.38 -1.29 -1.15
CA GLY A 108 4.35 -1.11 -2.22
C GLY A 108 4.70 -2.47 -2.82
N THR A 109 3.81 -3.01 -3.65
CA THR A 109 3.92 -4.40 -4.10
C THR A 109 5.11 -4.68 -5.00
N ASN A 110 5.73 -3.67 -5.62
CA ASN A 110 6.96 -3.85 -6.38
C ASN A 110 8.11 -4.26 -5.45
N ASP A 111 8.36 -3.47 -4.41
CA ASP A 111 9.43 -3.74 -3.46
C ASP A 111 9.14 -4.95 -2.59
N LEU A 112 7.88 -5.14 -2.21
CA LEU A 112 7.46 -6.32 -1.48
C LEU A 112 7.70 -7.61 -2.28
N THR A 113 7.44 -7.60 -3.58
CA THR A 113 7.75 -8.74 -4.47
C THR A 113 9.24 -9.02 -4.51
N GLN A 114 10.07 -7.98 -4.68
CA GLN A 114 11.53 -8.12 -4.64
C GLN A 114 11.98 -8.74 -3.31
N ALA A 115 11.46 -8.26 -2.20
CA ALA A 115 11.83 -8.72 -0.87
C ALA A 115 11.41 -10.18 -0.61
N VAL A 116 10.21 -10.58 -1.02
CA VAL A 116 9.68 -11.94 -0.81
C VAL A 116 10.40 -12.97 -1.67
N PHE A 117 10.71 -12.64 -2.92
CA PHE A 117 11.47 -13.54 -3.81
C PHE A 117 12.99 -13.43 -3.62
N SER A 118 13.47 -12.40 -2.91
CA SER A 118 14.88 -12.02 -2.86
C SER A 118 15.47 -11.76 -4.26
N PHE A 119 14.67 -11.23 -5.17
CA PHE A 119 15.04 -10.85 -6.53
C PHE A 119 15.20 -9.34 -6.65
N SER A 120 16.29 -8.89 -7.27
CA SER A 120 16.30 -7.56 -7.88
C SER A 120 15.47 -7.62 -9.15
N ARG A 121 14.50 -6.70 -9.32
CA ARG A 121 13.63 -6.66 -10.51
C ARG A 121 14.43 -6.56 -11.79
N GLU A 122 15.41 -5.64 -11.82
CA GLU A 122 16.23 -5.41 -13.02
C GLU A 122 17.05 -6.64 -13.38
N ASP A 123 17.64 -7.30 -12.39
CA ASP A 123 18.40 -8.52 -12.62
C ASP A 123 17.51 -9.69 -13.04
N ALA A 124 16.36 -9.84 -12.41
CA ALA A 124 15.44 -10.93 -12.71
C ALA A 124 14.87 -10.81 -14.13
N GLU A 125 14.25 -9.67 -14.45
CA GLU A 125 13.61 -9.44 -15.76
C GLU A 125 14.64 -9.45 -16.90
N GLY A 126 15.86 -8.96 -16.64
CA GLY A 126 16.92 -8.90 -17.65
C GLY A 126 17.74 -10.17 -17.86
N LYS A 127 17.72 -11.11 -16.90
CA LYS A 127 18.65 -12.24 -16.93
C LYS A 127 17.98 -13.62 -16.93
N PHE A 128 17.20 -13.95 -15.91
CA PHE A 128 16.75 -15.33 -15.70
C PHE A 128 15.23 -15.51 -15.67
N LEU A 129 14.44 -14.47 -15.43
CA LEU A 129 12.99 -14.59 -15.36
C LEU A 129 12.35 -15.09 -16.67
N PRO A 130 12.83 -14.70 -17.87
CA PRO A 130 12.33 -15.28 -19.12
C PRO A 130 12.50 -16.80 -19.16
N GLU A 131 13.63 -17.33 -18.71
CA GLU A 131 13.89 -18.79 -18.66
C GLU A 131 12.98 -19.49 -17.64
N TYR A 132 12.69 -18.84 -16.50
CA TYR A 132 11.76 -19.36 -15.49
C TYR A 132 10.34 -19.49 -16.03
N LEU A 133 9.91 -18.54 -16.86
CA LEU A 133 8.59 -18.56 -17.51
C LEU A 133 8.54 -19.61 -18.64
N GLU A 134 9.59 -19.71 -19.44
CA GLU A 134 9.71 -20.72 -20.52
C GLU A 134 9.68 -22.15 -19.97
N LYS A 135 10.35 -22.36 -18.83
CA LYS A 135 10.39 -23.68 -18.16
C LYS A 135 9.23 -23.92 -17.19
N GLU A 136 8.25 -23.01 -17.16
CA GLU A 136 7.07 -23.10 -16.28
C GLU A 136 7.44 -23.22 -14.78
N VAL A 137 8.63 -22.73 -14.36
CA VAL A 137 9.01 -22.63 -12.93
C VAL A 137 8.15 -21.58 -12.24
N LEU A 138 7.83 -20.50 -12.96
CA LEU A 138 6.81 -19.52 -12.56
C LEU A 138 5.75 -19.45 -13.66
N GLU A 139 4.50 -19.47 -13.28
CA GLU A 139 3.37 -19.36 -14.20
C GLU A 139 3.32 -17.99 -14.90
N ARG A 140 3.68 -16.94 -14.16
CA ARG A 140 3.61 -15.54 -14.61
C ARG A 140 4.77 -14.73 -14.05
N ASN A 141 5.07 -13.62 -14.72
CA ASN A 141 6.01 -12.63 -14.19
C ASN A 141 5.45 -12.01 -12.89
N PRO A 142 6.11 -12.24 -11.73
CA PRO A 142 5.62 -11.79 -10.44
C PRO A 142 5.66 -10.26 -10.25
N PHE A 143 6.31 -9.53 -11.17
CA PHE A 143 6.32 -8.07 -11.20
C PHE A 143 5.16 -7.48 -12.01
N GLN A 144 4.44 -8.31 -12.79
CA GLN A 144 3.27 -7.89 -13.58
C GLN A 144 1.96 -8.36 -12.96
N THR A 145 1.92 -9.63 -12.53
CA THR A 145 0.78 -10.23 -11.85
C THR A 145 1.21 -10.68 -10.46
N LEU A 146 0.44 -10.33 -9.44
CA LEU A 146 0.77 -10.63 -8.05
C LEU A 146 0.94 -12.14 -7.82
N ASP A 147 2.03 -12.52 -7.20
CA ASP A 147 2.17 -13.84 -6.60
C ASP A 147 1.25 -13.98 -5.38
N VAL A 148 0.10 -14.60 -5.61
CA VAL A 148 -0.94 -14.74 -4.59
C VAL A 148 -0.50 -15.65 -3.43
N ASN A 149 0.34 -16.63 -3.71
CA ASN A 149 0.76 -17.63 -2.71
C ASN A 149 1.83 -17.10 -1.75
N GLY A 150 2.82 -16.37 -2.23
CA GLY A 150 3.87 -15.78 -1.41
C GLY A 150 3.49 -14.35 -0.99
N VAL A 151 3.58 -13.39 -1.91
CA VAL A 151 3.33 -11.97 -1.64
C VAL A 151 1.90 -11.74 -1.15
N GLY A 152 0.92 -12.39 -1.78
CA GLY A 152 -0.49 -12.26 -1.41
C GLY A 152 -0.78 -12.81 -0.01
N SER A 153 -0.12 -13.88 0.39
CA SER A 153 -0.24 -14.40 1.77
C SER A 153 0.28 -13.41 2.79
N LEU A 154 1.41 -12.76 2.51
CA LEU A 154 1.98 -11.74 3.38
C LEU A 154 1.07 -10.50 3.46
N VAL A 155 0.47 -10.09 2.34
CA VAL A 155 -0.54 -9.02 2.29
C VAL A 155 -1.72 -9.33 3.22
N LYS A 156 -2.28 -10.54 3.16
CA LYS A 156 -3.38 -10.97 4.05
C LYS A 156 -2.99 -10.93 5.53
N ILE A 157 -1.81 -11.43 5.87
CA ILE A 157 -1.28 -11.39 7.24
C ILE A 157 -1.18 -9.94 7.72
N ALA A 158 -0.61 -9.06 6.90
CA ALA A 158 -0.44 -7.66 7.25
C ALA A 158 -1.77 -6.93 7.46
N ILE A 159 -2.77 -7.19 6.61
CA ILE A 159 -4.11 -6.63 6.76
C ILE A 159 -4.76 -7.13 8.06
N ALA A 160 -4.71 -8.43 8.33
CA ALA A 160 -5.29 -9.01 9.53
C ALA A 160 -4.66 -8.43 10.80
N ASN A 161 -3.32 -8.35 10.84
CA ASN A 161 -2.56 -7.78 11.95
C ASN A 161 -2.89 -6.29 12.15
N GLY A 162 -2.92 -5.49 11.10
CA GLY A 162 -3.26 -4.07 11.18
C GLY A 162 -4.68 -3.84 11.69
N LYS A 163 -5.65 -4.59 11.15
CA LYS A 163 -7.07 -4.51 11.55
C LYS A 163 -7.33 -5.05 12.96
N SER A 164 -6.50 -5.92 13.50
CA SER A 164 -6.63 -6.39 14.89
C SER A 164 -6.43 -5.26 15.90
N VAL A 165 -5.61 -4.26 15.58
CA VAL A 165 -5.34 -3.09 16.42
C VAL A 165 -6.27 -1.92 16.04
N LYS A 166 -6.45 -1.70 14.74
CA LYS A 166 -7.28 -0.60 14.21
C LYS A 166 -8.26 -1.16 13.17
N PRO A 167 -9.45 -1.63 13.59
CA PRO A 167 -10.41 -2.29 12.69
C PRO A 167 -10.80 -1.47 11.45
N GLY A 168 -10.83 -0.14 11.57
CA GLY A 168 -11.16 0.80 10.49
C GLY A 168 -9.95 1.30 9.69
N ILE A 169 -8.75 0.71 9.86
CA ILE A 169 -7.59 1.17 9.11
C ILE A 169 -7.81 1.03 7.61
N GLU A 170 -7.60 2.12 6.88
CA GLU A 170 -7.68 2.12 5.43
C GLU A 170 -6.43 1.44 4.86
N VAL A 171 -6.63 0.60 3.83
CA VAL A 171 -5.54 -0.14 3.20
C VAL A 171 -5.59 0.03 1.70
N GLY A 172 -4.52 0.56 1.13
CA GLY A 172 -4.35 0.74 -0.31
C GLY A 172 -3.27 -0.13 -0.92
N VAL A 173 -3.15 -0.04 -2.23
CA VAL A 173 -2.06 -0.63 -3.03
C VAL A 173 -1.56 0.40 -4.02
N CYS A 174 -0.24 0.55 -4.14
CA CYS A 174 0.43 1.45 -5.06
C CYS A 174 1.62 0.77 -5.76
N GLY A 175 1.45 -0.40 -6.30
CA GLY A 175 2.43 -1.05 -7.15
C GLY A 175 1.88 -1.31 -8.54
N GLU A 176 2.69 -1.86 -9.44
CA GLU A 176 2.27 -2.25 -10.80
C GLU A 176 1.02 -3.14 -10.80
N HIS A 177 0.89 -3.99 -9.79
CA HIS A 177 -0.22 -4.90 -9.58
C HIS A 177 -1.58 -4.20 -9.41
N GLY A 178 -1.59 -2.91 -9.03
CA GLY A 178 -2.82 -2.11 -8.97
C GLY A 178 -3.49 -1.89 -10.32
N GLY A 179 -2.79 -2.13 -11.42
CA GLY A 179 -3.31 -2.08 -12.79
C GLY A 179 -3.57 -3.46 -13.42
N ASP A 180 -3.30 -4.57 -12.72
CA ASP A 180 -3.50 -5.93 -13.23
C ASP A 180 -4.86 -6.51 -12.79
N PRO A 181 -5.71 -6.99 -13.72
CA PRO A 181 -7.04 -7.49 -13.40
C PRO A 181 -7.09 -8.63 -12.38
N ASN A 182 -6.13 -9.57 -12.43
CA ASN A 182 -6.11 -10.70 -11.51
C ASN A 182 -5.69 -10.27 -10.12
N SER A 183 -4.69 -9.41 -10.04
CA SER A 183 -4.22 -8.81 -8.78
C SER A 183 -5.32 -7.98 -8.12
N ILE A 184 -6.08 -7.19 -8.88
CA ILE A 184 -7.20 -6.39 -8.36
C ILE A 184 -8.29 -7.28 -7.76
N LYS A 185 -8.63 -8.41 -8.40
CA LYS A 185 -9.60 -9.38 -7.85
C LYS A 185 -9.11 -9.93 -6.50
N PHE A 186 -7.81 -10.26 -6.41
CA PHE A 186 -7.21 -10.70 -5.17
C PHE A 186 -7.29 -9.60 -4.09
N PHE A 187 -6.89 -8.36 -4.40
CA PHE A 187 -6.92 -7.25 -3.46
C PHE A 187 -8.32 -6.98 -2.94
N HIS A 188 -9.33 -7.04 -3.81
CA HIS A 188 -10.72 -6.96 -3.39
C HIS A 188 -11.08 -8.06 -2.37
N SER A 189 -10.72 -9.31 -2.64
CA SER A 189 -10.99 -10.43 -1.72
C SER A 189 -10.23 -10.32 -0.39
N ALA A 190 -9.04 -9.72 -0.41
CA ALA A 190 -8.22 -9.48 0.77
C ALA A 190 -8.71 -8.29 1.63
N GLY A 191 -9.68 -7.51 1.14
CA GLY A 191 -10.25 -6.37 1.87
C GLY A 191 -9.42 -5.09 1.77
N VAL A 192 -8.71 -4.91 0.66
CA VAL A 192 -8.06 -3.65 0.26
C VAL A 192 -9.13 -2.62 -0.11
N SER A 193 -8.96 -1.38 0.32
CA SER A 193 -9.93 -0.29 0.15
C SER A 193 -9.82 0.39 -1.21
N TYR A 194 -8.59 0.56 -1.71
CA TYR A 194 -8.32 1.20 -3.01
C TYR A 194 -7.05 0.66 -3.67
N VAL A 195 -6.96 0.82 -4.97
CA VAL A 195 -5.74 0.57 -5.75
C VAL A 195 -5.37 1.82 -6.53
N SER A 196 -4.07 2.10 -6.63
CA SER A 196 -3.51 3.08 -7.55
C SER A 196 -3.04 2.38 -8.80
N ALA A 197 -3.26 2.99 -9.95
CA ALA A 197 -2.82 2.47 -11.24
C ALA A 197 -2.25 3.61 -12.08
N SER A 198 -1.34 3.28 -13.02
CA SER A 198 -0.88 4.26 -13.99
C SER A 198 -2.06 4.78 -14.83
N PRO A 199 -2.02 6.03 -15.34
CA PRO A 199 -3.15 6.63 -16.06
C PRO A 199 -3.74 5.76 -17.17
N HIS A 200 -2.90 5.09 -17.94
CA HIS A 200 -3.33 4.21 -19.03
C HIS A 200 -4.03 2.93 -18.54
N ARG A 201 -3.83 2.51 -17.30
CA ARG A 201 -4.44 1.31 -16.70
C ARG A 201 -5.68 1.62 -15.87
N ILE A 202 -6.00 2.89 -15.60
CA ILE A 202 -7.17 3.28 -14.80
C ILE A 202 -8.48 2.69 -15.35
N PRO A 203 -8.80 2.76 -16.67
CA PRO A 203 -10.04 2.17 -17.18
C PRO A 203 -10.13 0.67 -16.92
N ILE A 204 -9.03 -0.05 -17.11
CA ILE A 204 -8.95 -1.50 -16.85
C ILE A 204 -9.14 -1.78 -15.35
N ALA A 205 -8.50 -0.99 -14.48
CA ALA A 205 -8.59 -1.14 -13.04
C ALA A 205 -10.05 -0.93 -12.55
N ILE A 206 -10.75 0.08 -13.08
CA ILE A 206 -12.15 0.35 -12.75
C ILE A 206 -13.04 -0.84 -13.13
N VAL A 207 -12.90 -1.34 -14.35
CA VAL A 207 -13.69 -2.49 -14.82
C VAL A 207 -13.39 -3.74 -14.00
N SER A 208 -12.12 -4.00 -13.70
CA SER A 208 -11.71 -5.16 -12.90
C SER A 208 -12.22 -5.09 -11.45
N ALA A 209 -12.19 -3.91 -10.84
CA ALA A 209 -12.74 -3.69 -9.51
C ALA A 209 -14.27 -3.88 -9.48
N ALA A 210 -14.99 -3.38 -10.50
CA ALA A 210 -16.43 -3.59 -10.64
C ALA A 210 -16.77 -5.08 -10.81
N GLN A 211 -16.03 -5.81 -11.64
CA GLN A 211 -16.19 -7.26 -11.80
C GLN A 211 -15.92 -8.01 -10.50
N ALA A 212 -14.85 -7.66 -9.77
CA ALA A 212 -14.53 -8.27 -8.49
C ALA A 212 -15.66 -8.07 -7.46
N LYS A 213 -16.24 -6.88 -7.42
CA LYS A 213 -17.40 -6.56 -6.56
C LYS A 213 -18.62 -7.41 -6.89
N ILE A 214 -19.00 -7.48 -8.17
CA ILE A 214 -20.17 -8.26 -8.61
C ILE A 214 -19.98 -9.75 -8.31
N LEU A 215 -18.80 -10.31 -8.60
CA LEU A 215 -18.49 -11.71 -8.32
C LEU A 215 -18.46 -12.00 -6.81
N GLY A 216 -17.90 -11.11 -6.02
CA GLY A 216 -17.87 -11.25 -4.56
C GLY A 216 -19.25 -11.19 -3.92
N ASP A 217 -20.14 -10.35 -4.44
CA ASP A 217 -21.52 -10.27 -3.97
C ASP A 217 -22.38 -11.48 -4.42
N ALA A 218 -22.12 -12.04 -5.62
CA ALA A 218 -22.77 -13.25 -6.09
C ALA A 218 -22.44 -14.48 -5.23
N ILE A 219 -21.19 -14.60 -4.79
CA ILE A 219 -20.76 -15.71 -3.90
C ILE A 219 -21.38 -15.60 -2.50
N LYS A 220 -21.64 -14.37 -2.03
CA LYS A 220 -22.28 -14.12 -0.71
C LYS A 220 -23.78 -14.33 -0.69
N GLN A 221 -24.44 -14.43 -1.85
CA GLN A 221 -25.86 -14.78 -1.97
C GLN A 221 -25.98 -16.25 -2.38
N PRO A 222 -26.13 -17.20 -1.46
CA PRO A 222 -26.46 -18.57 -1.82
C PRO A 222 -27.83 -18.55 -2.52
N ASP A 223 -27.88 -19.27 -3.63
CA ASP A 223 -28.97 -19.37 -4.56
C ASP A 223 -30.35 -19.50 -3.85
N ARG A 224 -31.15 -18.44 -3.85
CA ARG A 224 -32.53 -18.46 -3.34
C ARG A 224 -33.49 -19.32 -4.22
N LYS A 225 -32.97 -19.99 -5.25
CA LYS A 225 -33.74 -20.79 -6.19
C LYS A 225 -33.81 -22.29 -5.87
N SER A 226 -32.99 -22.81 -4.95
CA SER A 226 -33.00 -24.26 -4.65
C SER A 226 -34.01 -24.70 -3.57
N THR A 227 -34.73 -23.78 -2.94
CA THR A 227 -35.66 -24.10 -1.85
C THR A 227 -37.13 -24.16 -2.30
N ARG A 228 -37.42 -24.19 -3.61
CA ARG A 228 -38.83 -24.28 -4.12
C ARG A 228 -39.18 -25.54 -4.92
N LEU A 229 -38.38 -26.60 -4.82
CA LEU A 229 -38.64 -27.84 -5.52
C LEU A 229 -38.56 -29.07 -4.60
N ASN A 230 -39.20 -29.05 -3.42
CA ASN A 230 -39.52 -30.28 -2.69
C ASN A 230 -40.69 -30.03 -1.71
N SER A 231 -41.88 -29.72 -2.26
CA SER A 231 -43.14 -29.87 -1.54
C SER A 231 -44.26 -30.21 -2.53
N SER A 232 -44.19 -31.42 -3.05
CA SER A 232 -45.33 -32.14 -3.63
C SER A 232 -44.93 -33.59 -3.81
N HIS A 233 -45.15 -34.38 -2.74
CA HIS A 233 -45.76 -35.72 -2.78
C HIS A 233 -46.03 -36.14 -1.33
#